data_aa6274449116e3e468337fd3758a4907
#
_entry.id   aa6274449116e3e468337fd3758a4907
#
_cell.length_a   1.000
_cell.length_b   1.000
_cell.length_c   1.000
_cell.angle_alpha   90.00
_cell.angle_beta   90.00
_cell.angle_gamma   90.00
#
_symmetry.space_group_name_H-M   'P 1'
#
loop_
_entity.id
_entity.type
_entity.pdbx_description
1 polymer ?
#
loop_
_entity_poly.entity_id
_entity_poly.type
_entity_poly.pdbx_seq_one_letter_code
_entity_poly.pdbx_strand_id
1 'polypeptide(L)'
;MEITNIEIKNNKNIAHIVLDNDETIQIIGSFLYGNVYHLFLTKIVNDKKVLFSYKTKDFTEVIERAELKKYEKSDIIKLINLSGLYYFVIFSNNKFFCYSVEPFIELNFELIDNLSSKGHETNLHVKDFTIFYINDTFYALLFIENEQNEIETQIFASKEFKSEYKIIKNFGSLHLVDDTVNSLSSYYKDGLVYVLFDSKKHKNYSSKVMIFKYDEGTKFEILMLSSYSFLSNERNAFFIQGKQNNLFISSILSKENSSKTFLTLPKIISYEKGKFLKKPAKLILNRIISVNDFDFSSKLSSHSLLKIDADKPFKLSFNNTDSTMKILFFEQKFAVEKDKKTILILDTKKAVISLFILLDEDIVEIGINKGEEFVSFCFNQSNLDFDVEIVNDKAIKNFQIGSFKNE
;
A
#
# COMPACT_ATOMS: atom_id res chain seq x y z
N MET A 1 -17.03 -24.24 8.38
CA MET A 1 -16.70 -23.47 7.18
C MET A 1 -15.73 -24.29 6.36
N GLU A 2 -16.08 -24.69 5.15
CA GLU A 2 -15.15 -25.44 4.29
C GLU A 2 -14.10 -24.47 3.75
N ILE A 3 -12.84 -24.72 4.09
CA ILE A 3 -11.69 -23.98 3.56
C ILE A 3 -11.23 -24.74 2.33
N THR A 4 -11.37 -24.11 1.17
CA THR A 4 -10.87 -24.70 -0.08
C THR A 4 -9.42 -24.24 -0.26
N ASN A 5 -8.47 -25.16 -0.10
CA ASN A 5 -7.07 -24.90 -0.42
C ASN A 5 -6.91 -24.73 -1.93
N ILE A 6 -6.30 -23.63 -2.34
CA ILE A 6 -6.04 -23.33 -3.75
C ILE A 6 -4.57 -23.59 -4.02
N GLU A 7 -4.26 -24.33 -5.09
CA GLU A 7 -2.87 -24.54 -5.51
C GLU A 7 -2.14 -23.22 -5.72
N ILE A 8 -1.00 -23.08 -5.07
CA ILE A 8 -0.11 -21.94 -5.22
C ILE A 8 0.74 -22.21 -6.48
N LYS A 9 0.55 -21.39 -7.51
CA LYS A 9 1.47 -21.43 -8.67
C LYS A 9 2.82 -20.87 -8.22
N ASN A 10 3.90 -21.59 -8.52
CA ASN A 10 5.26 -21.12 -8.27
C ASN A 10 5.46 -19.71 -8.83
N ASN A 11 5.76 -18.80 -7.94
CA ASN A 11 5.97 -17.40 -8.25
C ASN A 11 7.42 -17.23 -8.74
N LYS A 12 7.62 -16.60 -9.89
CA LYS A 12 8.96 -16.33 -10.41
C LYS A 12 9.63 -15.16 -9.69
N ASN A 13 8.83 -14.25 -9.13
CA ASN A 13 9.34 -13.08 -8.42
C ASN A 13 9.89 -13.49 -7.05
N ILE A 14 11.10 -13.03 -6.74
CA ILE A 14 11.79 -13.38 -5.49
C ILE A 14 11.38 -12.46 -4.35
N ALA A 15 11.02 -11.21 -4.64
CA ALA A 15 10.78 -10.20 -3.61
C ALA A 15 9.33 -9.69 -3.53
N HIS A 16 8.50 -9.98 -4.51
CA HIS A 16 7.12 -9.49 -4.55
C HIS A 16 6.10 -10.64 -4.63
N ILE A 17 5.05 -10.53 -3.82
CA ILE A 17 3.92 -11.44 -3.94
C ILE A 17 3.12 -11.07 -5.18
N VAL A 18 2.90 -12.03 -6.07
CA VAL A 18 1.96 -11.91 -7.19
C VAL A 18 0.59 -12.33 -6.72
N LEU A 19 -0.37 -11.43 -6.80
CA LEU A 19 -1.79 -11.72 -6.66
C LEU A 19 -2.35 -12.14 -8.02
N ASP A 20 -3.54 -12.73 -8.02
CA ASP A 20 -4.18 -13.14 -9.28
C ASP A 20 -4.38 -11.98 -10.25
N ASN A 21 -4.52 -12.33 -11.53
CA ASN A 21 -4.78 -11.40 -12.62
C ASN A 21 -6.17 -10.78 -12.53
N ASP A 22 -6.36 -9.79 -11.64
CA ASP A 22 -7.68 -9.17 -11.48
C ASP A 22 -7.58 -7.72 -10.98
N GLU A 23 -8.20 -6.82 -11.73
CA GLU A 23 -8.30 -5.41 -11.38
C GLU A 23 -9.21 -5.15 -10.17
N THR A 24 -10.01 -6.13 -9.78
CA THR A 24 -11.01 -5.99 -8.70
C THR A 24 -10.47 -6.33 -7.31
N ILE A 25 -9.19 -6.73 -7.22
CA ILE A 25 -8.57 -7.07 -5.94
C ILE A 25 -8.48 -5.82 -5.06
N GLN A 26 -9.00 -5.95 -3.84
CA GLN A 26 -8.86 -4.95 -2.78
C GLN A 26 -8.27 -5.60 -1.54
N ILE A 27 -7.25 -4.96 -0.96
CA ILE A 27 -6.69 -5.37 0.31
C ILE A 27 -7.56 -4.75 1.40
N ILE A 28 -8.07 -5.58 2.31
CA ILE A 28 -8.99 -5.15 3.36
C ILE A 28 -8.35 -5.09 4.74
N GLY A 29 -7.16 -5.64 4.88
CA GLY A 29 -6.39 -5.59 6.11
C GLY A 29 -5.47 -6.78 6.29
N SER A 30 -4.76 -6.78 7.42
CA SER A 30 -3.85 -7.85 7.80
C SER A 30 -3.60 -7.88 9.30
N PHE A 31 -3.11 -9.00 9.79
CA PHE A 31 -2.55 -9.10 11.14
C PHE A 31 -1.30 -9.98 11.15
N LEU A 32 -0.49 -9.81 12.18
CA LEU A 32 0.66 -10.65 12.46
C LEU A 32 0.32 -11.60 13.61
N TYR A 33 0.44 -12.91 13.36
CA TYR A 33 0.31 -13.93 14.39
C TYR A 33 1.55 -14.82 14.43
N GLY A 34 2.21 -14.87 15.57
CA GLY A 34 3.52 -15.49 15.67
C GLY A 34 4.54 -14.79 14.76
N ASN A 35 5.00 -15.49 13.73
CA ASN A 35 5.91 -14.96 12.71
C ASN A 35 5.30 -14.94 11.31
N VAL A 36 3.98 -15.11 11.22
CA VAL A 36 3.25 -15.21 9.96
C VAL A 36 2.29 -14.02 9.84
N TYR A 37 2.37 -13.32 8.73
CA TYR A 37 1.40 -12.30 8.34
C TYR A 37 0.22 -12.96 7.65
N HIS A 38 -0.98 -12.64 8.11
CA HIS A 38 -2.23 -13.01 7.48
C HIS A 38 -2.76 -11.79 6.73
N LEU A 39 -2.84 -11.89 5.42
CA LEU A 39 -3.38 -10.85 4.55
C LEU A 39 -4.78 -11.23 4.11
N PHE A 40 -5.69 -10.28 4.13
CA PHE A 40 -7.06 -10.47 3.68
C PHE A 40 -7.35 -9.58 2.49
N LEU A 41 -7.89 -10.19 1.46
CA LEU A 41 -8.17 -9.54 0.18
C LEU A 41 -9.59 -9.89 -0.23
N THR A 42 -10.21 -9.00 -0.97
CA THR A 42 -11.45 -9.32 -1.69
C THR A 42 -11.23 -9.24 -3.18
N LYS A 43 -11.98 -10.04 -3.93
CA LYS A 43 -12.00 -10.09 -5.38
C LYS A 43 -13.44 -10.25 -5.85
N ILE A 44 -13.81 -9.63 -6.97
CA ILE A 44 -15.12 -9.85 -7.58
C ILE A 44 -15.05 -11.10 -8.48
N VAL A 45 -15.86 -12.08 -8.15
CA VAL A 45 -15.98 -13.33 -8.92
C VAL A 45 -17.47 -13.61 -9.15
N ASN A 46 -17.90 -13.71 -10.41
CA ASN A 46 -19.30 -13.95 -10.76
C ASN A 46 -20.27 -13.00 -10.02
N ASP A 47 -19.95 -11.71 -10.05
CA ASP A 47 -20.73 -10.63 -9.44
C ASP A 47 -20.89 -10.68 -7.91
N LYS A 48 -20.11 -11.52 -7.24
CA LYS A 48 -19.98 -11.59 -5.77
C LYS A 48 -18.60 -11.15 -5.34
N LYS A 49 -18.52 -10.52 -4.16
CA LYS A 49 -17.25 -10.20 -3.51
C LYS A 49 -16.79 -11.42 -2.70
N VAL A 50 -15.68 -12.00 -3.10
CA VAL A 50 -15.09 -13.19 -2.45
C VAL A 50 -13.94 -12.76 -1.56
N LEU A 51 -13.98 -13.19 -0.31
CA LEU A 51 -12.93 -12.95 0.68
C LEU A 51 -11.90 -14.07 0.63
N PHE A 52 -10.63 -13.71 0.51
CA PHE A 52 -9.48 -14.60 0.56
C PHE A 52 -8.56 -14.27 1.73
N SER A 53 -7.90 -15.29 2.28
CA SER A 53 -6.75 -15.13 3.15
C SER A 53 -5.48 -15.61 2.47
N TYR A 54 -4.38 -14.92 2.74
CA TYR A 54 -3.04 -15.26 2.30
C TYR A 54 -2.11 -15.25 3.51
N LYS A 55 -1.27 -16.25 3.65
CA LYS A 55 -0.25 -16.30 4.70
C LYS A 55 1.13 -16.08 4.09
N THR A 56 1.93 -15.25 4.72
CA THR A 56 3.32 -14.98 4.33
C THR A 56 4.19 -14.69 5.55
N LYS A 57 5.49 -15.03 5.50
CA LYS A 57 6.44 -14.69 6.56
C LYS A 57 7.07 -13.31 6.37
N ASP A 58 7.27 -12.89 5.15
CA ASP A 58 8.12 -11.75 4.80
C ASP A 58 7.67 -10.95 3.58
N PHE A 59 6.49 -11.23 3.03
CA PHE A 59 5.92 -10.59 1.85
C PHE A 59 6.64 -10.89 0.52
N THR A 60 7.39 -11.98 0.46
CA THR A 60 8.05 -12.40 -0.78
C THR A 60 7.42 -13.65 -1.37
N GLU A 61 6.82 -14.48 -0.54
CA GLU A 61 6.10 -15.67 -0.99
C GLU A 61 4.80 -15.89 -0.21
N VAL A 62 3.86 -16.56 -0.83
CA VAL A 62 2.61 -17.02 -0.23
C VAL A 62 2.81 -18.45 0.25
N ILE A 63 2.69 -18.66 1.56
CA ILE A 63 2.79 -19.99 2.18
C ILE A 63 1.47 -20.75 2.01
N GLU A 64 0.36 -20.04 2.16
CA GLU A 64 -0.99 -20.61 2.13
C GLU A 64 -1.98 -19.58 1.59
N ARG A 65 -2.95 -20.07 0.81
CA ARG A 65 -4.06 -19.29 0.31
C ARG A 65 -5.37 -20.05 0.53
N ALA A 66 -6.40 -19.36 1.00
CA ALA A 66 -7.72 -19.95 1.18
C ALA A 66 -8.84 -18.97 0.77
N GLU A 67 -9.90 -19.50 0.16
CA GLU A 67 -11.17 -18.80 0.00
C GLU A 67 -11.97 -18.95 1.29
N LEU A 68 -12.44 -17.84 1.85
CA LEU A 68 -13.12 -17.83 3.14
C LEU A 68 -14.63 -17.71 3.00
N LYS A 69 -15.11 -16.65 2.36
CA LYS A 69 -16.56 -16.34 2.31
C LYS A 69 -16.90 -15.45 1.13
N LYS A 70 -18.17 -15.54 0.70
CA LYS A 70 -18.75 -14.70 -0.38
C LYS A 70 -19.72 -13.68 0.22
N TYR A 71 -19.68 -12.47 -0.32
CA TYR A 71 -20.51 -11.32 0.08
C TYR A 71 -21.14 -10.69 -1.15
N GLU A 72 -22.06 -9.74 -0.91
CA GLU A 72 -22.59 -8.93 -2.00
C GLU A 72 -21.52 -7.99 -2.56
N LYS A 73 -21.58 -7.68 -3.84
CA LYS A 73 -20.60 -6.83 -4.52
C LYS A 73 -20.53 -5.44 -3.90
N SER A 74 -21.65 -4.92 -3.43
CA SER A 74 -21.77 -3.61 -2.78
C SER A 74 -21.25 -3.57 -1.35
N ASP A 75 -21.05 -4.72 -0.69
CA ASP A 75 -20.60 -4.75 0.70
C ASP A 75 -19.20 -4.16 0.85
N ILE A 76 -19.00 -3.35 1.88
CA ILE A 76 -17.67 -2.83 2.26
C ILE A 76 -17.17 -3.67 3.42
N ILE A 77 -16.02 -4.29 3.26
CA ILE A 77 -15.43 -5.21 4.23
C ILE A 77 -14.09 -4.65 4.67
N LYS A 78 -13.88 -4.57 5.98
CA LYS A 78 -12.60 -4.13 6.57
C LYS A 78 -12.16 -5.09 7.67
N LEU A 79 -10.87 -5.32 7.76
CA LEU A 79 -10.24 -5.89 8.93
C LEU A 79 -9.70 -4.76 9.81
N ILE A 80 -10.20 -4.66 11.01
CA ILE A 80 -9.87 -3.61 11.95
C ILE A 80 -9.07 -4.22 13.11
N ASN A 81 -7.97 -3.57 13.49
CA ASN A 81 -7.19 -3.91 14.68
C ASN A 81 -7.45 -2.87 15.77
N LEU A 82 -8.01 -3.31 16.89
CA LEU A 82 -8.28 -2.49 18.06
C LEU A 82 -7.51 -3.04 19.25
N SER A 83 -6.35 -2.46 19.51
CA SER A 83 -5.48 -2.86 20.66
C SER A 83 -5.11 -4.35 20.68
N GLY A 84 -4.86 -4.94 19.52
CA GLY A 84 -4.48 -6.34 19.37
C GLY A 84 -5.65 -7.32 19.22
N LEU A 85 -6.88 -6.85 19.29
CA LEU A 85 -8.05 -7.61 18.91
C LEU A 85 -8.42 -7.27 17.45
N TYR A 86 -8.80 -8.29 16.70
CA TYR A 86 -9.10 -8.16 15.28
C TYR A 86 -10.57 -8.41 15.01
N TYR A 87 -11.15 -7.55 14.18
CA TYR A 87 -12.56 -7.60 13.82
C TYR A 87 -12.73 -7.46 12.32
N PHE A 88 -13.56 -8.31 11.71
CA PHE A 88 -14.14 -7.98 10.42
C PHE A 88 -15.36 -7.11 10.64
N VAL A 89 -15.32 -5.91 10.12
CA VAL A 89 -16.45 -4.98 10.09
C VAL A 89 -16.96 -4.90 8.67
N ILE A 90 -18.25 -5.17 8.50
CA ILE A 90 -18.90 -5.21 7.20
C ILE A 90 -20.02 -4.17 7.20
N PHE A 91 -19.99 -3.28 6.23
CA PHE A 91 -21.11 -2.39 5.96
C PHE A 91 -21.91 -2.96 4.79
N SER A 92 -23.16 -3.31 5.07
CA SER A 92 -24.11 -3.92 4.12
C SER A 92 -25.53 -3.43 4.42
N ASN A 93 -26.28 -3.06 3.39
CA ASN A 93 -27.68 -2.60 3.54
C ASN A 93 -27.85 -1.50 4.61
N ASN A 94 -26.96 -0.50 4.61
CA ASN A 94 -26.94 0.61 5.57
C ASN A 94 -26.76 0.19 7.04
N LYS A 95 -26.16 -0.97 7.29
CA LYS A 95 -25.88 -1.49 8.63
C LYS A 95 -24.45 -1.98 8.74
N PHE A 96 -23.87 -1.79 9.92
CA PHE A 96 -22.56 -2.34 10.25
C PHE A 96 -22.71 -3.66 11.00
N PHE A 97 -22.04 -4.70 10.52
CA PHE A 97 -21.91 -6.00 11.14
C PHE A 97 -20.48 -6.20 11.60
N CYS A 98 -20.29 -6.67 12.82
CA CYS A 98 -18.98 -6.89 13.39
C CYS A 98 -18.78 -8.36 13.76
N TYR A 99 -17.67 -8.92 13.34
CA TYR A 99 -17.28 -10.31 13.61
C TYR A 99 -15.92 -10.32 14.28
N SER A 100 -15.76 -11.04 15.41
CA SER A 100 -14.45 -11.26 15.98
C SER A 100 -13.62 -12.18 15.09
N VAL A 101 -12.32 -11.97 15.09
CA VAL A 101 -11.37 -12.82 14.39
C VAL A 101 -10.44 -13.43 15.44
N GLU A 102 -10.58 -14.71 15.68
CA GLU A 102 -9.64 -15.45 16.52
C GLU A 102 -8.57 -16.08 15.64
N PRO A 103 -7.32 -15.63 15.73
CA PRO A 103 -6.25 -16.11 14.85
C PRO A 103 -5.76 -17.53 15.20
N PHE A 104 -6.32 -18.21 16.22
CA PHE A 104 -5.61 -19.30 16.91
C PHE A 104 -5.83 -20.70 16.36
N ILE A 105 -6.97 -21.05 15.75
CA ILE A 105 -7.22 -22.45 15.32
C ILE A 105 -7.97 -22.52 13.99
N GLU A 106 -9.04 -21.78 13.86
CA GLU A 106 -9.83 -21.59 12.64
C GLU A 106 -10.33 -20.15 12.63
N LEU A 107 -10.47 -19.54 11.45
CA LEU A 107 -11.09 -18.24 11.34
C LEU A 107 -12.59 -18.37 11.68
N ASN A 108 -12.91 -18.37 12.94
CA ASN A 108 -14.29 -18.36 13.41
C ASN A 108 -14.82 -16.94 13.31
N PHE A 109 -15.87 -16.78 12.49
CA PHE A 109 -16.60 -15.52 12.36
C PHE A 109 -17.82 -15.59 13.28
N GLU A 110 -17.69 -15.09 14.47
CA GLU A 110 -18.81 -14.92 15.37
C GLU A 110 -19.37 -13.50 15.21
N LEU A 111 -20.68 -13.40 14.91
CA LEU A 111 -21.33 -12.10 14.86
C LEU A 111 -21.46 -11.54 16.27
N ILE A 112 -20.72 -10.47 16.56
CA ILE A 112 -20.70 -9.87 17.88
C ILE A 112 -21.85 -8.88 18.04
N ASP A 113 -22.09 -8.02 17.03
CA ASP A 113 -23.14 -7.02 17.13
C ASP A 113 -23.45 -6.32 15.80
N ASN A 114 -24.59 -5.61 15.82
CA ASN A 114 -25.00 -4.70 14.77
C ASN A 114 -24.68 -3.28 15.24
N LEU A 115 -23.63 -2.65 14.66
CA LEU A 115 -23.24 -1.27 14.96
C LEU A 115 -24.24 -0.26 14.37
N SER A 116 -25.52 -0.56 14.38
CA SER A 116 -26.54 0.39 13.94
C SER A 116 -26.63 1.55 14.94
N SER A 117 -26.50 2.77 14.46
CA SER A 117 -26.89 3.96 15.22
C SER A 117 -28.38 3.83 15.62
N LYS A 118 -28.66 3.53 16.89
CA LYS A 118 -30.01 3.62 17.40
C LYS A 118 -30.39 5.10 17.39
N GLY A 119 -31.13 5.54 16.37
CA GLY A 119 -31.77 6.85 16.46
C GLY A 119 -31.76 7.73 15.21
N HIS A 120 -30.94 7.51 14.24
CA HIS A 120 -31.07 8.20 12.95
C HIS A 120 -31.10 7.18 11.82
N GLU A 121 -32.28 6.91 11.30
CA GLU A 121 -32.53 6.39 9.96
C GLU A 121 -32.06 7.42 8.94
N THR A 122 -30.81 7.82 9.01
CA THR A 122 -30.18 8.55 7.92
C THR A 122 -29.69 7.48 6.95
N ASN A 123 -30.24 7.50 5.75
CA ASN A 123 -29.70 6.77 4.60
C ASN A 123 -28.32 7.31 4.26
N LEU A 124 -27.33 7.02 5.10
CA LEU A 124 -25.93 7.40 4.88
C LEU A 124 -25.42 6.58 3.71
N HIS A 125 -25.15 7.23 2.59
CA HIS A 125 -24.47 6.60 1.47
C HIS A 125 -22.97 6.48 1.78
N VAL A 126 -22.60 5.52 2.64
CA VAL A 126 -21.19 5.26 2.98
C VAL A 126 -20.46 4.71 1.78
N LYS A 127 -19.42 5.40 1.34
CA LYS A 127 -18.54 4.97 0.24
C LYS A 127 -17.38 4.11 0.74
N ASP A 128 -16.80 4.48 1.89
CA ASP A 128 -15.80 3.68 2.59
C ASP A 128 -15.66 4.12 4.05
N PHE A 129 -15.03 3.28 4.88
CA PHE A 129 -14.81 3.58 6.29
C PHE A 129 -13.54 2.94 6.85
N THR A 130 -13.07 3.46 7.98
CA THR A 130 -12.06 2.84 8.83
C THR A 130 -12.36 3.15 10.30
N ILE A 131 -11.91 2.28 11.21
CA ILE A 131 -12.08 2.48 12.64
C ILE A 131 -10.70 2.38 13.29
N PHE A 132 -10.41 3.28 14.22
CA PHE A 132 -9.17 3.31 14.99
C PHE A 132 -9.45 3.67 16.46
N TYR A 133 -8.48 3.40 17.32
CA TYR A 133 -8.62 3.56 18.76
C TYR A 133 -7.51 4.45 19.31
N ILE A 134 -7.91 5.48 20.09
CA ILE A 134 -6.99 6.44 20.71
C ILE A 134 -7.52 6.82 22.08
N ASN A 135 -6.70 6.73 23.12
CA ASN A 135 -7.00 7.20 24.46
C ASN A 135 -8.42 6.80 24.95
N ASP A 136 -8.67 5.48 24.99
CA ASP A 136 -9.94 4.88 25.43
C ASP A 136 -11.18 5.37 24.66
N THR A 137 -11.00 5.74 23.42
CA THR A 137 -12.09 6.17 22.53
C THR A 137 -11.93 5.54 21.15
N PHE A 138 -13.01 4.99 20.64
CA PHE A 138 -13.12 4.47 19.29
C PHE A 138 -13.55 5.59 18.35
N TYR A 139 -12.86 5.71 17.23
CA TYR A 139 -13.15 6.68 16.19
C TYR A 139 -13.46 5.94 14.89
N ALA A 140 -14.55 6.31 14.25
CA ALA A 140 -14.86 5.86 12.89
C ALA A 140 -14.74 7.05 11.95
N LEU A 141 -13.88 6.94 10.95
CA LEU A 141 -13.77 7.87 9.84
C LEU A 141 -14.54 7.31 8.66
N LEU A 142 -15.51 8.05 8.17
CA LEU A 142 -16.38 7.66 7.06
C LEU A 142 -16.23 8.65 5.91
N PHE A 143 -16.21 8.12 4.70
CA PHE A 143 -16.50 8.86 3.49
C PHE A 143 -17.96 8.62 3.11
N ILE A 144 -18.73 9.70 3.04
CA ILE A 144 -20.19 9.68 2.87
C ILE A 144 -20.54 10.54 1.67
N GLU A 145 -21.34 10.01 0.75
CA GLU A 145 -21.88 10.80 -0.35
C GLU A 145 -23.10 11.59 0.15
N ASN A 146 -23.08 12.90 -0.03
CA ASN A 146 -24.19 13.78 0.32
C ASN A 146 -25.24 13.87 -0.82
N GLU A 147 -26.29 14.61 -0.62
CA GLU A 147 -27.37 14.81 -1.59
C GLU A 147 -26.93 15.48 -2.88
N GLN A 148 -25.80 16.18 -2.88
CA GLN A 148 -25.18 16.80 -4.05
C GLN A 148 -24.23 15.86 -4.80
N ASN A 149 -24.14 14.59 -4.42
CA ASN A 149 -23.18 13.57 -4.88
C ASN A 149 -21.72 13.95 -4.62
N GLU A 150 -21.46 14.76 -3.59
CA GLU A 150 -20.11 15.05 -3.15
C GLU A 150 -19.71 14.12 -2.00
N ILE A 151 -18.42 13.78 -1.92
CA ILE A 151 -17.90 12.95 -0.83
C ILE A 151 -17.50 13.82 0.35
N GLU A 152 -18.21 13.69 1.45
CA GLU A 152 -17.86 14.30 2.73
C GLU A 152 -17.02 13.36 3.59
N THR A 153 -16.10 13.94 4.36
CA THR A 153 -15.31 13.23 5.34
C THR A 153 -15.80 13.54 6.74
N GLN A 154 -16.26 12.52 7.45
CA GLN A 154 -16.81 12.68 8.79
C GLN A 154 -16.10 11.76 9.79
N ILE A 155 -15.87 12.24 11.02
CA ILE A 155 -15.35 11.46 12.14
C ILE A 155 -16.43 11.34 13.20
N PHE A 156 -16.67 10.12 13.62
CA PHE A 156 -17.57 9.73 14.71
C PHE A 156 -16.75 9.17 15.86
N ALA A 157 -17.21 9.31 17.08
CA ALA A 157 -16.57 8.77 18.27
C ALA A 157 -17.56 8.01 19.16
N SER A 158 -17.03 6.99 19.85
CA SER A 158 -17.71 6.25 20.90
C SER A 158 -16.74 5.81 21.99
N LYS A 159 -17.21 5.69 23.23
CA LYS A 159 -16.44 5.13 24.34
C LYS A 159 -16.41 3.61 24.33
N GLU A 160 -17.38 3.00 23.66
CA GLU A 160 -17.49 1.55 23.53
C GLU A 160 -17.57 1.16 22.07
N PHE A 161 -16.80 0.16 21.65
CA PHE A 161 -16.75 -0.25 20.24
C PHE A 161 -18.12 -0.62 19.66
N LYS A 162 -18.99 -1.21 20.48
CA LYS A 162 -20.31 -1.72 20.05
C LYS A 162 -21.47 -0.77 20.37
N SER A 163 -21.20 0.43 20.86
CA SER A 163 -22.22 1.39 21.22
C SER A 163 -22.44 2.44 20.12
N GLU A 164 -23.36 3.36 20.38
CA GLU A 164 -23.66 4.45 19.46
C GLU A 164 -22.44 5.36 19.23
N TYR A 165 -22.11 5.59 17.96
CA TYR A 165 -21.10 6.54 17.54
C TYR A 165 -21.73 7.91 17.25
N LYS A 166 -21.19 8.96 17.87
CA LYS A 166 -21.64 10.34 17.68
C LYS A 166 -20.68 11.09 16.78
N ILE A 167 -21.22 11.88 15.86
CA ILE A 167 -20.42 12.75 15.01
C ILE A 167 -19.70 13.79 15.87
N ILE A 168 -18.39 13.90 15.71
CA ILE A 168 -17.56 14.87 16.42
C ILE A 168 -16.91 15.87 15.47
N LYS A 169 -16.75 15.53 14.19
CA LYS A 169 -16.16 16.38 13.19
C LYS A 169 -16.72 16.07 11.81
N ASN A 170 -17.09 17.12 11.10
CA ASN A 170 -17.36 17.08 9.66
C ASN A 170 -16.36 18.02 8.98
N PHE A 171 -15.60 17.51 8.04
CA PHE A 171 -14.66 18.28 7.23
C PHE A 171 -15.30 18.78 5.93
N GLY A 172 -16.57 18.41 5.66
CA GLY A 172 -17.24 18.67 4.40
C GLY A 172 -16.61 17.95 3.23
N SER A 173 -16.86 18.45 2.03
CA SER A 173 -16.25 17.96 0.80
C SER A 173 -14.80 18.41 0.73
N LEU A 174 -13.89 17.46 0.78
CA LEU A 174 -12.47 17.71 0.55
C LEU A 174 -12.24 17.73 -0.97
N HIS A 175 -11.88 18.86 -1.53
CA HIS A 175 -11.69 19.07 -2.99
C HIS A 175 -10.72 18.09 -3.69
N LEU A 176 -10.01 17.25 -2.92
CA LEU A 176 -9.12 16.22 -3.42
C LEU A 176 -9.74 14.81 -3.36
N VAL A 177 -10.97 14.70 -2.88
CA VAL A 177 -11.74 13.46 -2.91
C VAL A 177 -12.62 13.50 -4.15
N ASP A 178 -12.31 12.64 -5.09
CA ASP A 178 -12.96 12.58 -6.40
C ASP A 178 -14.27 11.74 -6.34
N ASP A 179 -14.86 11.44 -7.48
CA ASP A 179 -16.17 10.79 -7.65
C ASP A 179 -16.34 9.47 -6.88
N THR A 180 -15.27 8.74 -6.63
CA THR A 180 -15.31 7.49 -5.85
C THR A 180 -14.11 7.37 -4.94
N VAL A 181 -14.32 6.81 -3.75
CA VAL A 181 -13.30 6.51 -2.75
C VAL A 181 -13.37 5.05 -2.36
N ASN A 182 -12.22 4.43 -2.18
CA ASN A 182 -12.12 3.05 -1.70
C ASN A 182 -10.78 2.80 -1.00
N SER A 183 -10.60 1.57 -0.50
CA SER A 183 -9.35 1.10 0.12
C SER A 183 -8.90 1.94 1.32
N LEU A 184 -9.88 2.49 2.08
CA LEU A 184 -9.59 3.29 3.27
C LEU A 184 -8.92 2.44 4.34
N SER A 185 -7.76 2.88 4.82
CA SER A 185 -7.01 2.26 5.91
C SER A 185 -6.43 3.34 6.82
N SER A 186 -6.40 3.10 8.12
CA SER A 186 -5.90 4.07 9.08
C SER A 186 -4.87 3.49 10.05
N TYR A 187 -4.02 4.37 10.57
CA TYR A 187 -3.02 4.05 11.57
C TYR A 187 -2.75 5.25 12.48
N TYR A 188 -2.78 5.03 13.79
CA TYR A 188 -2.43 6.05 14.78
C TYR A 188 -1.03 5.83 15.34
N LYS A 189 -0.23 6.89 15.37
CA LYS A 189 1.10 6.89 15.97
C LYS A 189 1.52 8.31 16.37
N ASP A 190 2.05 8.46 17.58
CA ASP A 190 2.69 9.68 18.09
C ASP A 190 1.82 10.94 17.89
N GLY A 191 0.53 10.86 18.21
CA GLY A 191 -0.41 11.98 18.06
C GLY A 191 -0.89 12.24 16.62
N LEU A 192 -0.49 11.41 15.66
CA LEU A 192 -0.88 11.51 14.27
C LEU A 192 -1.74 10.34 13.83
N VAL A 193 -2.80 10.62 13.10
CA VAL A 193 -3.61 9.62 12.40
C VAL A 193 -3.28 9.68 10.92
N TYR A 194 -2.69 8.62 10.41
CA TYR A 194 -2.42 8.42 9.00
C TYR A 194 -3.60 7.72 8.37
N VAL A 195 -4.11 8.23 7.28
CA VAL A 195 -5.23 7.65 6.53
C VAL A 195 -4.83 7.51 5.08
N LEU A 196 -4.92 6.30 4.56
CA LEU A 196 -4.65 5.96 3.16
C LEU A 196 -5.98 5.66 2.48
N PHE A 197 -6.14 6.10 1.25
CA PHE A 197 -7.29 5.77 0.43
C PHE A 197 -7.00 5.96 -1.06
N ASP A 198 -7.76 5.29 -1.90
CA ASP A 198 -7.77 5.51 -3.32
C ASP A 198 -8.95 6.39 -3.70
N SER A 199 -8.72 7.33 -4.60
CA SER A 199 -9.71 8.22 -5.18
C SER A 199 -9.69 8.04 -6.68
N LYS A 200 -10.86 8.11 -7.32
CA LYS A 200 -10.99 7.96 -8.78
C LYS A 200 -11.78 9.12 -9.34
N LYS A 201 -11.17 9.81 -10.30
CA LYS A 201 -11.81 10.83 -11.11
C LYS A 201 -11.84 10.38 -12.57
N HIS A 202 -13.04 10.17 -13.11
CA HIS A 202 -13.26 9.58 -14.43
C HIS A 202 -12.59 8.19 -14.53
N LYS A 203 -11.52 8.06 -15.30
CA LYS A 203 -10.77 6.79 -15.48
C LYS A 203 -9.45 6.76 -14.71
N ASN A 204 -9.06 7.88 -14.07
CA ASN A 204 -7.77 8.00 -13.41
C ASN A 204 -7.90 7.73 -11.92
N TYR A 205 -7.13 6.77 -11.44
CA TYR A 205 -6.96 6.54 -10.01
C TYR A 205 -5.83 7.41 -9.47
N SER A 206 -6.00 7.87 -8.24
CA SER A 206 -4.95 8.52 -7.49
C SER A 206 -4.99 8.05 -6.05
N SER A 207 -3.87 7.56 -5.59
CA SER A 207 -3.72 7.06 -4.22
C SER A 207 -3.31 8.20 -3.31
N LYS A 208 -4.06 8.41 -2.26
CA LYS A 208 -3.97 9.57 -1.36
C LYS A 208 -3.54 9.17 0.04
N VAL A 209 -2.86 10.09 0.68
CA VAL A 209 -2.60 10.05 2.12
C VAL A 209 -3.15 11.32 2.76
N MET A 210 -3.88 11.15 3.85
CA MET A 210 -4.35 12.23 4.71
C MET A 210 -3.74 12.03 6.10
N ILE A 211 -3.21 13.08 6.68
CA ILE A 211 -2.62 13.03 8.01
C ILE A 211 -3.34 14.03 8.89
N PHE A 212 -3.90 13.52 9.97
CA PHE A 212 -4.51 14.34 11.00
C PHE A 212 -3.59 14.44 12.20
N LYS A 213 -3.51 15.63 12.78
CA LYS A 213 -3.07 15.81 14.16
C LYS A 213 -4.25 15.56 15.08
N TYR A 214 -4.04 14.75 16.09
CA TYR A 214 -4.98 14.53 17.18
C TYR A 214 -4.53 15.30 18.39
N ASP A 215 -5.35 16.24 18.87
CA ASP A 215 -5.16 16.92 20.13
C ASP A 215 -6.09 16.35 21.20
N GLU A 216 -5.61 16.28 22.45
CA GLU A 216 -6.43 15.86 23.60
C GLU A 216 -7.70 16.70 23.68
N GLY A 217 -8.86 16.04 23.66
CA GLY A 217 -10.16 16.70 23.67
C GLY A 217 -10.96 16.58 22.36
N THR A 218 -10.67 15.57 21.51
CA THR A 218 -11.42 15.25 20.28
C THR A 218 -11.21 16.20 19.09
N LYS A 219 -10.15 16.99 19.09
CA LYS A 219 -9.85 17.87 17.96
C LYS A 219 -8.99 17.15 16.93
N PHE A 220 -9.49 17.07 15.71
CA PHE A 220 -8.74 16.62 14.55
C PHE A 220 -8.46 17.79 13.62
N GLU A 221 -7.19 17.95 13.24
CA GLU A 221 -6.73 18.96 12.30
C GLU A 221 -6.02 18.25 11.14
N ILE A 222 -6.39 18.59 9.91
CA ILE A 222 -5.71 18.05 8.72
C ILE A 222 -4.36 18.78 8.57
N LEU A 223 -3.27 18.04 8.73
CA LEU A 223 -1.91 18.54 8.50
C LEU A 223 -1.48 18.37 7.05
N MET A 224 -1.95 17.32 6.41
CA MET A 224 -1.56 16.97 5.05
C MET A 224 -2.68 16.22 4.34
N LEU A 225 -2.88 16.55 3.08
CA LEU A 225 -3.65 15.76 2.13
C LEU A 225 -2.91 15.80 0.79
N SER A 226 -2.39 14.66 0.33
CA SER A 226 -1.53 14.56 -0.84
C SER A 226 -1.62 13.19 -1.50
N SER A 227 -1.09 13.06 -2.71
CA SER A 227 -0.87 11.75 -3.31
C SER A 227 0.34 11.07 -2.68
N TYR A 228 0.24 9.77 -2.37
CA TYR A 228 1.38 8.97 -1.93
C TYR A 228 2.03 8.18 -3.09
N SER A 229 1.39 8.16 -4.24
CA SER A 229 1.91 7.56 -5.46
C SER A 229 1.86 8.57 -6.60
N PHE A 230 2.89 8.56 -7.44
CA PHE A 230 2.99 9.37 -8.65
C PHE A 230 2.43 8.66 -9.87
N LEU A 231 2.23 7.35 -9.78
CA LEU A 231 1.79 6.52 -10.89
C LEU A 231 0.41 5.94 -10.61
N SER A 232 -0.45 6.00 -11.61
CA SER A 232 -1.87 5.60 -11.49
C SER A 232 -2.10 4.09 -11.31
N ASN A 233 -1.06 3.28 -11.36
CA ASN A 233 -1.12 1.84 -11.21
C ASN A 233 -0.81 1.33 -9.79
N GLU A 234 -0.30 2.18 -8.88
CA GLU A 234 -0.16 1.86 -7.46
C GLU A 234 -1.45 2.19 -6.72
N ARG A 235 -2.06 1.20 -6.05
CA ARG A 235 -3.38 1.28 -5.41
C ARG A 235 -3.46 0.45 -4.14
N ASN A 236 -4.64 0.49 -3.50
CA ASN A 236 -5.01 -0.36 -2.37
C ASN A 236 -3.96 -0.38 -1.26
N ALA A 237 -3.44 0.80 -0.90
CA ALA A 237 -2.49 0.88 0.18
C ALA A 237 -3.18 0.62 1.52
N PHE A 238 -2.48 -0.07 2.40
CA PHE A 238 -2.98 -0.40 3.71
C PHE A 238 -1.85 -0.51 4.72
N PHE A 239 -2.21 -0.45 6.01
CA PHE A 239 -1.28 -0.63 7.11
C PHE A 239 -1.32 -2.05 7.62
N ILE A 240 -0.14 -2.63 7.82
CA ILE A 240 0.05 -3.95 8.42
C ILE A 240 0.71 -3.76 9.77
N GLN A 241 0.20 -4.42 10.79
CA GLN A 241 0.87 -4.48 12.08
C GLN A 241 2.15 -5.30 11.95
N GLY A 242 3.31 -4.64 12.07
CA GLY A 242 4.61 -5.28 12.13
C GLY A 242 5.06 -5.52 13.56
N LYS A 243 6.15 -6.29 13.75
CA LYS A 243 6.72 -6.58 15.09
C LYS A 243 7.14 -5.33 15.86
N GLN A 244 7.64 -4.31 15.19
CA GLN A 244 8.17 -3.09 15.81
C GLN A 244 7.48 -1.83 15.32
N ASN A 245 6.98 -1.83 14.08
CA ASN A 245 6.32 -0.70 13.46
C ASN A 245 5.25 -1.22 12.52
N ASN A 246 4.19 -0.44 12.32
CA ASN A 246 3.26 -0.73 11.26
C ASN A 246 3.92 -0.49 9.90
N LEU A 247 3.62 -1.39 8.98
CA LEU A 247 4.16 -1.41 7.65
C LEU A 247 3.12 -0.86 6.67
N PHE A 248 3.59 -0.12 5.71
CA PHE A 248 2.83 0.32 4.56
C PHE A 248 3.07 -0.64 3.41
N ILE A 249 2.01 -1.14 2.80
CA ILE A 249 2.04 -1.93 1.57
C ILE A 249 0.96 -1.41 0.63
N SER A 250 1.23 -1.45 -0.67
CA SER A 250 0.27 -1.17 -1.73
C SER A 250 0.28 -2.28 -2.77
N SER A 251 -0.70 -2.29 -3.66
CA SER A 251 -0.69 -3.15 -4.84
C SER A 251 -0.31 -2.36 -6.08
N ILE A 252 0.34 -3.00 -7.03
CA ILE A 252 0.66 -2.47 -8.35
C ILE A 252 -0.02 -3.35 -9.38
N LEU A 253 -0.79 -2.72 -10.28
CA LEU A 253 -1.41 -3.39 -11.41
C LEU A 253 -0.51 -3.28 -12.64
N SER A 254 -0.09 -4.41 -13.21
CA SER A 254 0.51 -4.46 -14.53
C SER A 254 -0.58 -4.42 -15.60
N LYS A 255 -0.53 -3.44 -16.48
CA LYS A 255 -1.48 -3.29 -17.59
C LYS A 255 -1.02 -3.96 -18.88
N GLU A 256 0.25 -4.36 -18.93
CA GLU A 256 0.86 -4.88 -20.14
C GLU A 256 0.91 -6.43 -20.05
N ASN A 257 0.40 -7.11 -21.05
CA ASN A 257 0.47 -8.55 -21.35
C ASN A 257 -0.18 -9.57 -20.39
N SER A 258 -0.44 -9.27 -19.15
CA SER A 258 -1.18 -10.18 -18.27
C SER A 258 -1.58 -9.41 -17.03
N SER A 259 -2.72 -8.87 -16.93
CA SER A 259 -3.33 -8.14 -15.78
C SER A 259 -2.89 -8.61 -14.37
N LYS A 260 -1.58 -8.80 -14.15
CA LYS A 260 -1.04 -9.24 -12.87
C LYS A 260 -1.08 -8.10 -11.87
N THR A 261 -1.46 -8.42 -10.65
CA THR A 261 -1.38 -7.52 -9.50
C THR A 261 -0.28 -7.99 -8.58
N PHE A 262 0.62 -7.08 -8.21
CA PHE A 262 1.73 -7.35 -7.31
C PHE A 262 1.55 -6.57 -6.00
N LEU A 263 2.02 -7.12 -4.89
CA LEU A 263 2.20 -6.34 -3.66
C LEU A 263 3.56 -5.66 -3.69
N THR A 264 3.60 -4.37 -3.33
CA THR A 264 4.86 -3.67 -3.13
C THR A 264 5.58 -4.19 -1.89
N LEU A 265 6.88 -4.01 -1.82
CA LEU A 265 7.62 -4.34 -0.61
C LEU A 265 7.14 -3.53 0.60
N PRO A 266 7.16 -4.13 1.79
CA PRO A 266 6.81 -3.43 3.03
C PRO A 266 7.72 -2.23 3.27
N LYS A 267 7.10 -1.11 3.62
CA LYS A 267 7.77 0.16 3.92
C LYS A 267 7.40 0.63 5.32
N ILE A 268 8.32 1.29 5.99
CA ILE A 268 8.06 2.05 7.22
C ILE A 268 7.73 3.47 6.80
N ILE A 269 6.69 4.03 7.41
CA ILE A 269 6.29 5.41 7.13
C ILE A 269 6.61 6.34 8.29
N SER A 270 6.84 7.61 7.98
CA SER A 270 6.90 8.70 8.93
C SER A 270 6.39 10.00 8.30
N TYR A 271 6.01 10.95 9.15
CA TYR A 271 5.69 12.31 8.75
C TYR A 271 6.69 13.25 9.39
N GLU A 272 7.53 13.87 8.57
CA GLU A 272 8.62 14.72 9.03
C GLU A 272 8.66 16.00 8.20
N LYS A 273 8.67 17.15 8.85
CA LYS A 273 8.80 18.47 8.18
C LYS A 273 7.81 18.69 7.03
N GLY A 274 6.55 18.29 7.22
CA GLY A 274 5.51 18.45 6.22
C GLY A 274 5.54 17.41 5.08
N LYS A 275 6.36 16.36 5.19
CA LYS A 275 6.48 15.31 4.16
C LYS A 275 6.10 13.93 4.69
N PHE A 276 5.43 13.17 3.86
CA PHE A 276 5.16 11.73 4.09
C PHE A 276 6.31 10.92 3.50
N LEU A 277 7.09 10.29 4.38
CA LEU A 277 8.28 9.52 4.00
C LEU A 277 7.95 8.02 3.98
N LYS A 278 8.49 7.30 2.99
CA LYS A 278 8.38 5.85 2.85
C LYS A 278 9.80 5.25 2.76
N LYS A 279 10.17 4.37 3.67
CA LYS A 279 11.49 3.71 3.70
C LYS A 279 11.31 2.19 3.65
N PRO A 280 12.14 1.42 2.94
CA PRO A 280 12.08 -0.03 2.96
C PRO A 280 12.15 -0.58 4.39
N ALA A 281 11.33 -1.57 4.70
CA ALA A 281 11.34 -2.20 6.01
C ALA A 281 12.62 -3.01 6.22
N LYS A 282 13.11 -3.09 7.47
CA LYS A 282 14.33 -3.85 7.80
C LYS A 282 14.25 -5.32 7.41
N LEU A 283 13.07 -5.93 7.48
CA LEU A 283 12.87 -7.33 7.09
C LEU A 283 13.29 -7.58 5.63
N ILE A 284 13.09 -6.62 4.74
CA ILE A 284 13.53 -6.70 3.34
C ILE A 284 15.04 -6.48 3.23
N LEU A 285 15.56 -5.46 3.92
CA LEU A 285 16.99 -5.15 3.87
C LEU A 285 17.86 -6.28 4.39
N ASN A 286 17.36 -7.06 5.37
CA ASN A 286 18.07 -8.20 5.94
C ASN A 286 18.19 -9.40 5.00
N ARG A 287 17.38 -9.45 3.94
CA ARG A 287 17.45 -10.50 2.91
C ARG A 287 18.48 -10.22 1.82
N ILE A 288 19.09 -9.06 1.87
CA ILE A 288 20.02 -8.62 0.83
C ILE A 288 21.45 -8.94 1.26
N ILE A 289 22.17 -9.65 0.40
CA ILE A 289 23.60 -9.83 0.50
C ILE A 289 24.23 -8.65 -0.25
N SER A 290 25.01 -7.79 0.43
CA SER A 290 25.74 -6.74 -0.25
C SER A 290 26.97 -7.33 -0.95
N VAL A 291 27.12 -6.97 -2.22
CA VAL A 291 28.32 -7.19 -3.00
C VAL A 291 29.00 -5.84 -3.15
N ASN A 292 30.23 -5.69 -2.65
CA ASN A 292 30.85 -4.37 -2.51
C ASN A 292 31.45 -3.80 -3.80
N ASP A 293 31.80 -4.64 -4.76
CA ASP A 293 32.46 -4.21 -5.99
C ASP A 293 31.70 -4.72 -7.22
N PHE A 294 30.98 -3.82 -7.89
CA PHE A 294 30.31 -4.14 -9.14
C PHE A 294 31.20 -3.75 -10.31
N ASP A 295 31.51 -4.73 -11.11
CA ASP A 295 32.09 -4.48 -12.42
C ASP A 295 30.99 -4.18 -13.44
N PHE A 296 30.94 -2.94 -13.92
CA PHE A 296 29.98 -2.49 -14.93
C PHE A 296 30.04 -3.25 -16.25
N SER A 297 31.06 -4.07 -16.45
CA SER A 297 31.13 -5.01 -17.59
C SER A 297 30.26 -6.26 -17.36
N SER A 298 29.85 -6.52 -16.14
CA SER A 298 28.99 -7.66 -15.81
C SER A 298 27.52 -7.34 -15.94
N LYS A 299 26.72 -8.34 -16.28
CA LYS A 299 25.26 -8.19 -16.33
C LYS A 299 24.65 -8.10 -14.93
N LEU A 300 23.69 -7.22 -14.78
CA LEU A 300 22.91 -7.11 -13.56
C LEU A 300 21.71 -8.05 -13.61
N SER A 301 21.57 -8.89 -12.58
CA SER A 301 20.38 -9.73 -12.44
C SER A 301 19.13 -8.89 -12.22
N SER A 302 18.00 -9.36 -12.77
CA SER A 302 16.67 -8.77 -12.51
C SER A 302 16.21 -8.87 -11.05
N HIS A 303 16.97 -9.56 -10.20
CA HIS A 303 16.72 -9.67 -8.76
C HIS A 303 17.82 -8.95 -7.97
N SER A 304 17.93 -7.66 -8.17
CA SER A 304 19.02 -6.86 -7.62
C SER A 304 18.53 -5.64 -6.86
N LEU A 305 19.29 -5.27 -5.86
CA LEU A 305 19.19 -4.00 -5.16
C LEU A 305 20.39 -3.13 -5.48
N LEU A 306 20.14 -1.89 -5.86
CA LEU A 306 21.17 -0.88 -6.01
C LEU A 306 20.98 0.25 -5.01
N LYS A 307 22.09 0.71 -4.43
CA LYS A 307 22.17 1.96 -3.66
C LYS A 307 23.17 2.87 -4.34
N ILE A 308 22.74 4.08 -4.64
CA ILE A 308 23.53 5.06 -5.39
C ILE A 308 23.46 6.40 -4.68
N ASP A 309 24.62 6.98 -4.39
CA ASP A 309 24.73 8.36 -3.96
C ASP A 309 25.48 9.15 -5.02
N ALA A 310 24.92 10.26 -5.48
CA ALA A 310 25.51 11.10 -6.51
C ALA A 310 25.39 12.59 -6.16
N ASP A 311 26.40 13.38 -6.53
CA ASP A 311 26.46 14.83 -6.29
C ASP A 311 26.50 15.67 -7.57
N LYS A 312 26.44 15.03 -8.72
CA LYS A 312 26.43 15.66 -10.05
C LYS A 312 25.42 14.93 -10.96
N PRO A 313 25.03 15.53 -12.05
CA PRO A 313 24.17 14.90 -13.05
C PRO A 313 24.77 13.58 -13.57
N PHE A 314 23.93 12.55 -13.65
CA PHE A 314 24.28 11.25 -14.21
C PHE A 314 23.11 10.63 -14.95
N LYS A 315 23.38 9.62 -15.75
CA LYS A 315 22.40 8.76 -16.39
C LYS A 315 22.78 7.31 -16.13
N LEU A 316 21.81 6.54 -15.67
CA LEU A 316 21.89 5.10 -15.51
C LEU A 316 20.91 4.44 -16.46
N SER A 317 21.38 3.55 -17.32
CA SER A 317 20.54 2.82 -18.27
C SER A 317 20.58 1.34 -17.95
N PHE A 318 19.42 0.70 -17.96
CA PHE A 318 19.22 -0.74 -17.86
C PHE A 318 18.69 -1.20 -19.22
N ASN A 319 19.47 -1.93 -19.95
CA ASN A 319 19.14 -2.36 -21.30
C ASN A 319 18.99 -3.89 -21.32
N ASN A 320 17.92 -4.38 -21.91
CA ASN A 320 17.79 -5.77 -22.34
C ASN A 320 17.37 -5.81 -23.80
N THR A 321 17.10 -7.00 -24.35
CA THR A 321 16.72 -7.16 -25.76
C THR A 321 15.42 -6.46 -26.12
N ASP A 322 14.48 -6.30 -25.18
CA ASP A 322 13.09 -5.92 -25.46
C ASP A 322 12.76 -4.53 -24.95
N SER A 323 13.47 -4.02 -23.97
CA SER A 323 13.18 -2.72 -23.39
C SER A 323 14.39 -2.03 -22.77
N THR A 324 14.28 -0.73 -22.60
CA THR A 324 15.27 0.12 -21.96
C THR A 324 14.64 0.95 -20.87
N MET A 325 15.18 0.87 -19.65
CA MET A 325 14.86 1.79 -18.57
C MET A 325 16.04 2.73 -18.35
N LYS A 326 15.76 4.03 -18.23
CA LYS A 326 16.77 5.04 -17.91
C LYS A 326 16.37 5.79 -16.66
N ILE A 327 17.32 5.98 -15.79
CA ILE A 327 17.24 6.83 -14.61
C ILE A 327 18.17 8.01 -14.84
N LEU A 328 17.62 9.20 -14.75
CA LEU A 328 18.29 10.46 -15.07
C LEU A 328 18.27 11.37 -13.86
N PHE A 329 19.39 11.92 -13.50
CA PHE A 329 19.49 13.02 -12.55
C PHE A 329 20.19 14.20 -13.21
N PHE A 330 19.48 15.32 -13.32
CA PHE A 330 20.00 16.53 -13.99
C PHE A 330 19.29 17.78 -13.42
N GLU A 331 20.06 18.85 -13.21
CA GLU A 331 19.53 20.14 -12.78
C GLU A 331 18.51 20.08 -11.61
N GLN A 332 18.83 19.27 -10.59
CA GLN A 332 17.93 19.00 -9.45
C GLN A 332 16.63 18.29 -9.80
N LYS A 333 16.54 17.68 -10.97
CA LYS A 333 15.42 16.84 -11.38
C LYS A 333 15.86 15.39 -11.45
N PHE A 334 14.92 14.54 -11.03
CA PHE A 334 15.02 13.10 -11.19
C PHE A 334 13.97 12.66 -12.21
N ALA A 335 14.36 11.87 -13.18
CA ALA A 335 13.45 11.33 -14.17
C ALA A 335 13.65 9.84 -14.38
N VAL A 336 12.57 9.14 -14.70
CA VAL A 336 12.59 7.76 -15.17
C VAL A 336 11.97 7.70 -16.54
N GLU A 337 12.68 7.08 -17.48
CA GLU A 337 12.20 6.81 -18.83
C GLU A 337 12.14 5.30 -19.07
N LYS A 338 11.09 4.85 -19.73
CA LYS A 338 10.93 3.51 -20.26
C LYS A 338 10.69 3.59 -21.77
N ASP A 339 11.50 2.88 -22.55
CA ASP A 339 11.36 2.79 -24.02
C ASP A 339 11.20 4.16 -24.69
N LYS A 340 12.07 5.10 -24.31
CA LYS A 340 12.09 6.51 -24.78
C LYS A 340 10.89 7.34 -24.33
N LYS A 341 10.01 6.80 -23.49
CA LYS A 341 8.87 7.53 -22.91
C LYS A 341 9.16 7.88 -21.47
N THR A 342 9.09 9.14 -21.13
CA THR A 342 9.20 9.57 -19.73
C THR A 342 7.96 9.13 -18.95
N ILE A 343 8.19 8.34 -17.89
CA ILE A 343 7.14 7.85 -17.02
C ILE A 343 7.04 8.64 -15.71
N LEU A 344 8.14 9.29 -15.32
CA LEU A 344 8.19 10.10 -14.11
C LEU A 344 9.17 11.25 -14.27
N ILE A 345 8.80 12.44 -13.75
CA ILE A 345 9.72 13.55 -13.49
C ILE A 345 9.40 14.12 -12.12
N LEU A 346 10.43 14.26 -11.28
CA LEU A 346 10.35 14.83 -9.94
C LEU A 346 11.37 15.96 -9.79
N ASP A 347 10.97 17.05 -9.17
CA ASP A 347 11.87 18.11 -8.75
C ASP A 347 12.40 17.76 -7.35
N THR A 348 13.68 17.42 -7.28
CA THR A 348 14.33 17.01 -6.01
C THR A 348 14.73 18.18 -5.15
N LYS A 349 14.83 19.40 -5.71
CA LYS A 349 15.33 20.62 -5.05
C LYS A 349 16.69 20.43 -4.37
N LYS A 350 17.43 19.38 -4.73
CA LYS A 350 18.70 19.00 -4.11
C LYS A 350 19.77 18.76 -5.18
N ALA A 351 20.99 19.23 -4.86
CA ALA A 351 22.16 18.95 -5.71
C ALA A 351 22.71 17.54 -5.52
N VAL A 352 22.43 16.90 -4.38
CA VAL A 352 22.85 15.53 -4.06
C VAL A 352 21.62 14.63 -4.03
N ILE A 353 21.70 13.48 -4.69
CA ILE A 353 20.65 12.49 -4.70
C ILE A 353 21.15 11.17 -4.11
N SER A 354 20.30 10.54 -3.30
CA SER A 354 20.49 9.18 -2.81
C SER A 354 19.36 8.30 -3.34
N LEU A 355 19.71 7.22 -4.01
CA LEU A 355 18.76 6.30 -4.62
C LEU A 355 18.86 4.92 -3.99
N PHE A 356 17.69 4.32 -3.83
CA PHE A 356 17.49 2.91 -3.56
C PHE A 356 16.67 2.36 -4.72
N ILE A 357 17.20 1.43 -5.48
CA ILE A 357 16.53 0.85 -6.64
C ILE A 357 16.45 -0.65 -6.42
N LEU A 358 15.23 -1.17 -6.38
CA LEU A 358 14.97 -2.59 -6.36
C LEU A 358 14.45 -3.02 -7.72
N LEU A 359 15.12 -4.00 -8.29
CA LEU A 359 14.70 -4.71 -9.50
C LEU A 359 14.22 -6.09 -9.09
N ASP A 360 13.03 -6.49 -9.51
CA ASP A 360 12.49 -7.81 -9.24
C ASP A 360 11.58 -8.27 -10.39
N GLU A 361 12.19 -8.89 -11.39
CA GLU A 361 11.55 -9.27 -12.64
C GLU A 361 10.72 -8.12 -13.26
N ASP A 362 9.40 -8.22 -13.12
CA ASP A 362 8.44 -7.28 -13.72
C ASP A 362 8.27 -5.98 -12.92
N ILE A 363 8.90 -5.85 -11.73
CA ILE A 363 8.67 -4.73 -10.82
C ILE A 363 9.96 -3.97 -10.57
N VAL A 364 9.82 -2.65 -10.57
CA VAL A 364 10.87 -1.72 -10.15
C VAL A 364 10.32 -0.85 -9.03
N GLU A 365 11.05 -0.80 -7.92
CA GLU A 365 10.79 0.12 -6.83
C GLU A 365 11.98 1.07 -6.65
N ILE A 366 11.73 2.39 -6.65
CA ILE A 366 12.77 3.41 -6.52
C ILE A 366 12.45 4.31 -5.33
N GLY A 367 13.32 4.30 -4.34
CA GLY A 367 13.31 5.25 -3.22
C GLY A 367 14.33 6.36 -3.47
N ILE A 368 13.92 7.62 -3.28
CA ILE A 368 14.72 8.81 -3.55
C ILE A 368 14.93 9.57 -2.25
N ASN A 369 16.14 10.07 -2.01
CA ASN A 369 16.49 10.92 -0.88
C ASN A 369 16.05 10.35 0.48
N LYS A 370 16.42 9.11 0.76
CA LYS A 370 16.06 8.38 1.99
C LYS A 370 14.56 8.19 2.19
N GLY A 371 13.80 8.12 1.10
CA GLY A 371 12.36 7.87 1.10
C GLY A 371 11.50 9.14 1.13
N GLU A 372 12.04 10.31 0.84
CA GLU A 372 11.22 11.51 0.60
C GLU A 372 10.24 11.29 -0.56
N GLU A 373 10.69 10.56 -1.56
CA GLU A 373 9.87 10.08 -2.67
C GLU A 373 10.07 8.56 -2.85
N PHE A 374 9.01 7.85 -3.22
CA PHE A 374 9.09 6.43 -3.49
C PHE A 374 8.13 6.08 -4.63
N VAL A 375 8.68 5.43 -5.65
CA VAL A 375 7.96 5.09 -6.87
C VAL A 375 8.02 3.60 -7.09
N SER A 376 6.88 3.00 -7.42
CA SER A 376 6.78 1.58 -7.74
C SER A 376 6.04 1.44 -9.07
N PHE A 377 6.56 0.65 -10.00
CA PHE A 377 5.94 0.44 -11.31
C PHE A 377 6.32 -0.91 -11.91
N CYS A 378 5.54 -1.35 -12.89
CA CYS A 378 5.86 -2.55 -13.66
C CYS A 378 6.77 -2.21 -14.83
N PHE A 379 7.82 -3.02 -14.95
CA PHE A 379 8.77 -2.97 -16.03
C PHE A 379 8.79 -4.35 -16.71
N ASN A 380 7.89 -4.58 -17.64
CA ASN A 380 7.74 -5.89 -18.28
C ASN A 380 9.03 -6.32 -18.96
N GLN A 381 9.48 -7.53 -18.64
CA GLN A 381 10.73 -8.10 -19.14
C GLN A 381 10.55 -9.54 -19.59
N SER A 382 11.12 -9.86 -20.74
CA SER A 382 11.25 -11.26 -21.18
C SER A 382 12.56 -11.91 -20.73
N ASN A 383 13.57 -11.12 -20.41
CA ASN A 383 14.91 -11.57 -20.01
C ASN A 383 15.28 -11.09 -18.60
N LEU A 384 15.96 -11.97 -17.87
CA LEU A 384 16.31 -11.80 -16.46
C LEU A 384 17.56 -10.94 -16.20
N ASP A 385 18.34 -10.58 -17.21
CA ASP A 385 19.59 -9.86 -17.06
C ASP A 385 19.61 -8.56 -17.85
N PHE A 386 20.24 -7.53 -17.26
CA PHE A 386 20.42 -6.22 -17.86
C PHE A 386 21.88 -5.90 -18.13
N ASP A 387 22.14 -5.30 -19.27
CA ASP A 387 23.36 -4.54 -19.48
C ASP A 387 23.19 -3.16 -18.83
N VAL A 388 24.07 -2.81 -17.91
CA VAL A 388 24.05 -1.54 -17.18
C VAL A 388 25.05 -0.58 -17.79
N GLU A 389 24.58 0.60 -18.18
CA GLU A 389 25.41 1.68 -18.70
C GLU A 389 25.30 2.90 -17.80
N ILE A 390 26.42 3.45 -17.39
CA ILE A 390 26.49 4.70 -16.62
C ILE A 390 27.20 5.77 -17.45
N VAL A 391 26.52 6.88 -17.64
CA VAL A 391 27.11 8.08 -18.23
C VAL A 391 27.41 9.05 -17.11
N ASN A 392 28.67 9.53 -17.05
CA ASN A 392 29.22 10.37 -16.01
C ASN A 392 29.35 9.63 -14.66
N ASP A 393 30.03 8.49 -14.67
CA ASP A 393 30.33 7.67 -13.50
C ASP A 393 31.02 8.47 -12.36
N LYS A 394 31.85 9.47 -12.70
CA LYS A 394 32.49 10.40 -11.73
C LYS A 394 31.51 11.21 -10.90
N ALA A 395 30.25 11.27 -11.29
CA ALA A 395 29.19 11.88 -10.50
C ALA A 395 28.75 11.01 -9.31
N ILE A 396 29.04 9.71 -9.39
CA ILE A 396 28.61 8.74 -8.40
C ILE A 396 29.66 8.63 -7.31
N LYS A 397 29.28 8.90 -6.08
CA LYS A 397 30.14 8.83 -4.89
C LYS A 397 30.15 7.46 -4.25
N ASN A 398 29.01 6.77 -4.32
CA ASN A 398 28.84 5.46 -3.74
C ASN A 398 27.91 4.65 -4.65
N PHE A 399 28.35 3.44 -4.98
CA PHE A 399 27.56 2.50 -5.75
C PHE A 399 27.66 1.13 -5.09
N GLN A 400 26.55 0.63 -4.59
CA GLN A 400 26.47 -0.67 -3.95
C GLN A 400 25.42 -1.53 -4.64
N ILE A 401 25.75 -2.78 -4.86
CA ILE A 401 24.83 -3.80 -5.35
C ILE A 401 24.62 -4.85 -4.28
N GLY A 402 23.39 -5.28 -4.15
CA GLY A 402 23.00 -6.45 -3.37
C GLY A 402 22.14 -7.37 -4.21
N SER A 403 22.19 -8.65 -3.90
CA SER A 403 21.25 -9.65 -4.42
C SER A 403 20.41 -10.20 -3.29
N PHE A 404 19.21 -10.71 -3.62
CA PHE A 404 18.41 -11.43 -2.65
C PHE A 404 19.05 -12.78 -2.33
N LYS A 405 19.00 -13.16 -1.05
CA LYS A 405 19.38 -14.52 -0.63
C LYS A 405 18.41 -15.52 -1.25
N ASN A 406 18.91 -16.44 -2.04
CA ASN A 406 18.19 -17.66 -2.37
C ASN A 406 18.17 -18.51 -1.09
N GLU A 407 16.99 -18.79 -0.55
CA GLU A 407 16.80 -19.74 0.55
C GLU A 407 16.85 -21.18 0.02
#